data_49868f5c6d6228d6c67111c161b789ad
#
_entry.id   49868f5c6d6228d6c67111c161b789ad
#
_cell.length_a   1.000
_cell.length_b   1.000
_cell.length_c   1.000
_cell.angle_alpha   90.00
_cell.angle_beta   90.00
_cell.angle_gamma   90.00
#
_symmetry.space_group_name_H-M   'P 1'
#
loop_
_entity.id
_entity.type
_entity.pdbx_description
1 polymer ?
#
loop_
_entity_poly.entity_id
_entity_poly.type
_entity_poly.pdbx_seq_one_letter_code
_entity_poly.pdbx_strand_id
1 'polypeptide(L)'
;MIKCNVTACGIIVSSAVEKQNKEGGKFLAFTIIVPIEGKDKSVKELHIGVAAEGDQTTAANYQAGRRVTVHGNLFIKKVEENLYFNLRSEGAIEQNDSSLPDRLEGAMEFKGKIGNKGIETMTSKKGTSFKVFSAFSSDKDGESRAFTWVKFIVGKTLDITVNAGEYVEVHGDMQLHVYKNKLQIGCRTSSVSHWDLKANT
;
A
#
# COMPACT_ATOMS: atom_id res chain seq x y z
N MET A 1 10.92 1.57 -4.82
CA MET A 1 10.53 0.73 -3.66
C MET A 1 9.36 1.41 -2.97
N ILE A 2 8.33 0.66 -2.62
CA ILE A 2 7.16 1.13 -1.85
C ILE A 2 7.08 0.26 -0.61
N LYS A 3 7.16 0.87 0.57
CA LYS A 3 6.97 0.22 1.87
C LYS A 3 5.86 0.95 2.60
N CYS A 4 4.93 0.20 3.17
CA CYS A 4 3.86 0.79 3.97
C CYS A 4 3.77 0.01 5.29
N ASN A 5 3.76 0.73 6.41
CA ASN A 5 3.39 0.16 7.70
C ASN A 5 1.92 0.49 7.94
N VAL A 6 1.07 -0.54 7.98
CA VAL A 6 -0.38 -0.36 7.89
C VAL A 6 -1.14 -1.14 8.95
N THR A 7 -2.36 -0.66 9.18
CA THR A 7 -3.44 -1.40 9.83
C THR A 7 -4.48 -1.75 8.78
N ALA A 8 -4.75 -3.04 8.62
CA ALA A 8 -5.79 -3.56 7.74
C ALA A 8 -6.87 -4.25 8.56
N CYS A 9 -8.12 -3.78 8.48
CA CYS A 9 -9.29 -4.44 9.05
C CYS A 9 -10.20 -4.91 7.92
N GLY A 10 -10.51 -6.21 7.92
CA GLY A 10 -11.30 -6.82 6.84
C GLY A 10 -11.78 -8.22 7.18
N ILE A 11 -12.46 -8.85 6.21
CA ILE A 11 -13.01 -10.21 6.35
C ILE A 11 -12.07 -11.21 5.68
N ILE A 12 -11.78 -12.31 6.35
CA ILE A 12 -11.03 -13.43 5.78
C ILE A 12 -11.90 -14.12 4.73
N VAL A 13 -11.37 -14.23 3.51
CA VAL A 13 -12.04 -14.93 2.40
C VAL A 13 -11.38 -16.25 2.02
N SER A 14 -10.11 -16.40 2.37
CA SER A 14 -9.38 -17.65 2.25
C SER A 14 -8.82 -18.01 3.62
N SER A 15 -9.29 -19.12 4.20
CA SER A 15 -8.86 -19.60 5.52
C SER A 15 -7.35 -19.79 5.58
N ALA A 16 -6.78 -19.59 6.76
CA ALA A 16 -5.35 -19.74 6.97
C ALA A 16 -4.89 -21.19 6.73
N VAL A 17 -3.76 -21.29 6.06
CA VAL A 17 -3.03 -22.54 5.86
C VAL A 17 -1.57 -22.35 6.28
N GLU A 18 -0.98 -23.35 6.90
CA GLU A 18 0.45 -23.38 7.17
C GLU A 18 1.22 -23.49 5.83
N LYS A 19 2.18 -22.63 5.66
CA LYS A 19 3.12 -22.65 4.53
C LYS A 19 4.55 -22.67 5.06
N GLN A 20 5.48 -23.02 4.20
CA GLN A 20 6.91 -23.02 4.49
C GLN A 20 7.63 -22.07 3.51
N ASN A 21 8.53 -21.26 4.03
CA ASN A 21 9.42 -20.43 3.20
C ASN A 21 10.59 -21.27 2.65
N LYS A 22 11.43 -20.65 1.80
CA LYS A 22 12.58 -21.34 1.16
C LYS A 22 13.64 -21.81 2.17
N GLU A 23 13.65 -21.24 3.36
CA GLU A 23 14.61 -21.54 4.44
C GLU A 23 14.03 -22.55 5.46
N GLY A 24 12.83 -23.08 5.19
CA GLY A 24 12.17 -24.06 6.05
C GLY A 24 11.33 -23.45 7.19
N GLY A 25 11.30 -22.12 7.33
CA GLY A 25 10.50 -21.43 8.33
C GLY A 25 9.00 -21.53 8.01
N LYS A 26 8.19 -21.91 9.01
CA LYS A 26 6.74 -22.04 8.89
C LYS A 26 6.05 -20.71 9.14
N PHE A 27 4.94 -20.46 8.44
CA PHE A 27 4.09 -19.30 8.62
C PHE A 27 2.66 -19.62 8.19
N LEU A 28 1.70 -18.84 8.66
CA LEU A 28 0.32 -18.88 8.22
C LEU A 28 0.12 -17.95 7.02
N ALA A 29 -0.62 -18.43 6.02
CA ALA A 29 -1.01 -17.61 4.87
C ALA A 29 -2.53 -17.66 4.71
N PHE A 30 -3.16 -16.50 4.61
CA PHE A 30 -4.59 -16.34 4.33
C PHE A 30 -4.86 -15.04 3.56
N THR A 31 -6.08 -14.82 3.13
CA THR A 31 -6.45 -13.61 2.38
C THR A 31 -7.60 -12.90 3.07
N ILE A 32 -7.46 -11.57 3.24
CA ILE A 32 -8.55 -10.70 3.67
C ILE A 32 -9.03 -9.83 2.52
N ILE A 33 -10.29 -9.42 2.59
CA ILE A 33 -10.88 -8.40 1.68
C ILE A 33 -11.11 -7.12 2.46
N VAL A 34 -10.71 -5.99 1.86
CA VAL A 34 -11.04 -4.64 2.29
C VAL A 34 -11.72 -3.91 1.13
N PRO A 35 -12.99 -3.48 1.27
CA PRO A 35 -13.67 -2.71 0.24
C PRO A 35 -13.11 -1.29 0.17
N ILE A 36 -12.79 -0.84 -1.04
CA ILE A 36 -12.30 0.53 -1.30
C ILE A 36 -13.38 1.27 -2.11
N GLU A 37 -13.93 2.33 -1.53
CA GLU A 37 -14.95 3.13 -2.18
C GLU A 37 -14.34 4.12 -3.18
N GLY A 38 -14.93 4.21 -4.37
CA GLY A 38 -14.66 5.24 -5.36
C GLY A 38 -15.50 6.50 -5.13
N LYS A 39 -15.08 7.60 -5.74
CA LYS A 39 -15.83 8.88 -5.69
C LYS A 39 -17.23 8.80 -6.32
N ASP A 40 -17.43 7.87 -7.22
CA ASP A 40 -18.69 7.55 -7.90
C ASP A 40 -19.54 6.52 -7.15
N LYS A 41 -19.19 6.25 -5.89
CA LYS A 41 -19.79 5.21 -5.03
C LYS A 41 -19.59 3.77 -5.55
N SER A 42 -18.76 3.57 -6.55
CA SER A 42 -18.29 2.22 -6.90
C SER A 42 -17.47 1.65 -5.76
N VAL A 43 -17.59 0.37 -5.50
CA VAL A 43 -16.81 -0.35 -4.50
C VAL A 43 -15.93 -1.37 -5.22
N LYS A 44 -14.66 -1.37 -4.90
CA LYS A 44 -13.70 -2.37 -5.37
C LYS A 44 -13.14 -3.15 -4.21
N GLU A 45 -13.27 -4.46 -4.25
CA GLU A 45 -12.68 -5.34 -3.25
C GLU A 45 -11.17 -5.41 -3.43
N LEU A 46 -10.45 -5.05 -2.38
CA LEU A 46 -9.02 -5.19 -2.30
C LEU A 46 -8.68 -6.51 -1.60
N HIS A 47 -8.10 -7.44 -2.33
CA HIS A 47 -7.58 -8.69 -1.77
C HIS A 47 -6.18 -8.46 -1.24
N ILE A 48 -5.96 -8.74 0.05
CA ILE A 48 -4.67 -8.62 0.72
C ILE A 48 -4.25 -10.00 1.20
N GLY A 49 -3.17 -10.52 0.62
CA GLY A 49 -2.52 -11.74 1.12
C GLY A 49 -1.81 -11.45 2.43
N VAL A 50 -2.15 -12.16 3.49
CA VAL A 50 -1.55 -12.00 4.81
C VAL A 50 -0.60 -13.17 5.09
N ALA A 51 0.61 -12.84 5.54
CA ALA A 51 1.56 -13.78 6.11
C ALA A 51 1.77 -13.46 7.59
N ALA A 52 1.51 -14.42 8.46
CA ALA A 52 1.58 -14.26 9.91
C ALA A 52 2.38 -15.39 10.56
N GLU A 53 2.94 -15.15 11.73
CA GLU A 53 3.53 -16.20 12.55
C GLU A 53 2.44 -17.16 13.03
N GLY A 54 2.76 -18.44 13.08
CA GLY A 54 1.85 -19.47 13.57
C GLY A 54 2.06 -20.81 12.86
N ASP A 55 1.29 -21.79 13.32
CA ASP A 55 1.32 -23.17 12.89
C ASP A 55 -0.08 -23.69 12.54
N GLN A 56 -0.19 -24.97 12.20
CA GLN A 56 -1.45 -25.62 11.87
C GLN A 56 -2.50 -25.51 13.00
N THR A 57 -2.07 -25.45 14.26
CA THR A 57 -2.99 -25.35 15.42
C THR A 57 -3.62 -23.96 15.46
N THR A 58 -2.81 -22.91 15.25
CA THR A 58 -3.28 -21.52 15.25
C THR A 58 -4.05 -21.17 13.97
N ALA A 59 -3.83 -21.90 12.86
CA ALA A 59 -4.58 -21.72 11.61
C ALA A 59 -6.10 -21.82 11.80
N ALA A 60 -6.57 -22.68 12.71
CA ALA A 60 -7.99 -22.86 13.03
C ALA A 60 -8.67 -21.56 13.52
N ASN A 61 -7.90 -20.60 14.03
CA ASN A 61 -8.42 -19.30 14.48
C ASN A 61 -8.74 -18.34 13.34
N TYR A 62 -8.18 -18.55 12.14
CA TYR A 62 -8.29 -17.63 11.00
C TYR A 62 -9.06 -18.26 9.85
N GLN A 63 -10.35 -18.53 10.09
CA GLN A 63 -11.25 -19.13 9.10
C GLN A 63 -11.96 -18.09 8.25
N ALA A 64 -12.33 -18.47 7.03
CA ALA A 64 -13.14 -17.63 6.14
C ALA A 64 -14.44 -17.16 6.84
N GLY A 65 -14.83 -15.93 6.57
CA GLY A 65 -15.96 -15.26 7.22
C GLY A 65 -15.62 -14.54 8.52
N ARG A 66 -14.49 -14.81 9.14
CA ARG A 66 -14.07 -14.07 10.35
C ARG A 66 -13.50 -12.71 9.99
N ARG A 67 -13.75 -11.73 10.87
CA ARG A 67 -13.21 -10.39 10.76
C ARG A 67 -11.96 -10.25 11.62
N VAL A 68 -10.91 -9.64 11.05
CA VAL A 68 -9.63 -9.46 11.72
C VAL A 68 -9.06 -8.07 11.48
N THR A 69 -8.26 -7.61 12.45
CA THR A 69 -7.33 -6.48 12.27
C THR A 69 -5.90 -7.02 12.27
N VAL A 70 -5.17 -6.66 11.23
CA VAL A 70 -3.77 -7.05 11.03
C VAL A 70 -2.93 -5.79 10.94
N HIS A 71 -1.88 -5.71 11.77
CA HIS A 71 -0.85 -4.67 11.71
C HIS A 71 0.40 -5.23 11.07
N GLY A 72 1.10 -4.43 10.27
CA GLY A 72 2.39 -4.86 9.73
C GLY A 72 2.82 -4.17 8.45
N ASN A 73 3.80 -4.77 7.81
CA ASN A 73 4.40 -4.25 6.59
C ASN A 73 3.66 -4.73 5.34
N LEU A 74 3.08 -3.79 4.61
CA LEU A 74 2.41 -4.03 3.35
C LEU A 74 3.39 -3.79 2.20
N PHE A 75 3.53 -4.80 1.35
CA PHE A 75 4.32 -4.76 0.12
C PHE A 75 3.35 -4.74 -1.07
N ILE A 76 3.54 -3.75 -1.94
CA ILE A 76 2.75 -3.60 -3.17
C ILE A 76 3.64 -3.98 -4.34
N LYS A 77 3.26 -5.02 -5.06
CA LYS A 77 3.96 -5.49 -6.26
C LYS A 77 3.04 -5.38 -7.47
N LYS A 78 3.54 -4.84 -8.57
CA LYS A 78 2.87 -4.90 -9.87
C LYS A 78 3.41 -6.09 -10.64
N VAL A 79 2.51 -6.92 -11.18
CA VAL A 79 2.82 -7.99 -12.12
C VAL A 79 1.90 -7.79 -13.30
N GLU A 80 2.47 -7.55 -14.48
CA GLU A 80 1.73 -7.12 -15.67
C GLU A 80 0.88 -5.87 -15.37
N GLU A 81 -0.45 -5.95 -15.48
CA GLU A 81 -1.37 -4.84 -15.18
C GLU A 81 -2.01 -4.94 -13.78
N ASN A 82 -1.70 -5.98 -13.00
CA ASN A 82 -2.33 -6.24 -11.72
C ASN A 82 -1.44 -5.80 -10.54
N LEU A 83 -2.08 -5.19 -9.53
CA LEU A 83 -1.45 -4.87 -8.25
C LEU A 83 -1.73 -5.99 -7.25
N TYR A 84 -0.69 -6.49 -6.61
CA TYR A 84 -0.74 -7.48 -5.55
C TYR A 84 -0.34 -6.82 -4.23
N PHE A 85 -1.14 -7.06 -3.21
CA PHE A 85 -0.96 -6.52 -1.87
C PHE A 85 -0.65 -7.66 -0.92
N ASN A 86 0.54 -7.63 -0.32
CA ASN A 86 1.00 -8.67 0.59
C ASN A 86 1.38 -8.03 1.92
N LEU A 87 0.68 -8.40 2.97
CA LEU A 87 0.85 -7.88 4.32
C LEU A 87 1.58 -8.92 5.18
N ARG A 88 2.77 -8.59 5.63
CA ARG A 88 3.47 -9.35 6.65
C ARG A 88 3.06 -8.82 8.02
N SER A 89 2.34 -9.64 8.77
CA SER A 89 1.88 -9.27 10.11
C SER A 89 3.05 -9.04 11.06
N GLU A 90 2.92 -8.01 11.88
CA GLU A 90 3.78 -7.72 13.02
C GLU A 90 2.94 -7.82 14.30
N GLY A 91 3.30 -8.76 15.15
CA GLY A 91 2.56 -9.04 16.38
C GLY A 91 1.26 -9.82 16.20
N ALA A 92 0.42 -9.78 17.23
CA ALA A 92 -0.82 -10.53 17.28
C ALA A 92 -1.88 -9.98 16.33
N ILE A 93 -2.61 -10.88 15.67
CA ILE A 93 -3.77 -10.54 14.85
C ILE A 93 -5.00 -10.51 15.76
N GLU A 94 -5.70 -9.39 15.76
CA GLU A 94 -6.90 -9.20 16.55
C GLU A 94 -8.11 -9.79 15.81
N GLN A 95 -8.89 -10.61 16.51
CA GLN A 95 -10.20 -11.05 16.02
C GLN A 95 -11.23 -10.00 16.44
N ASN A 96 -11.96 -9.47 15.48
CA ASN A 96 -12.92 -8.40 15.70
C ASN A 96 -14.35 -8.90 15.52
N ASP A 97 -15.26 -8.23 16.19
CA ASP A 97 -16.68 -8.36 15.89
C ASP A 97 -17.05 -7.62 14.59
N SER A 98 -18.27 -7.75 14.14
CA SER A 98 -18.77 -7.16 12.90
C SER A 98 -18.92 -5.64 12.97
N SER A 99 -18.73 -5.01 14.13
CA SER A 99 -18.98 -3.57 14.35
C SER A 99 -17.86 -2.67 13.84
N LEU A 100 -16.62 -3.20 13.72
CA LEU A 100 -15.50 -2.42 13.22
C LEU A 100 -15.59 -2.21 11.70
N PRO A 101 -15.40 -0.98 11.19
CA PRO A 101 -15.41 -0.71 9.76
C PRO A 101 -14.20 -1.35 9.06
N ASP A 102 -14.41 -1.73 7.81
CA ASP A 102 -13.31 -2.12 6.93
C ASP A 102 -12.41 -0.92 6.68
N ARG A 103 -11.09 -1.13 6.78
CA ARG A 103 -10.11 -0.06 6.57
C ARG A 103 -8.75 -0.61 6.19
N LEU A 104 -8.02 0.19 5.43
CA LEU A 104 -6.59 0.03 5.19
C LEU A 104 -5.96 1.42 5.28
N GLU A 105 -5.19 1.65 6.32
CA GLU A 105 -4.56 2.93 6.60
C GLU A 105 -3.17 2.74 7.18
N GLY A 106 -2.28 3.69 6.96
CA GLY A 106 -0.94 3.67 7.54
C GLY A 106 0.04 4.55 6.80
N ALA A 107 1.27 4.53 7.28
CA ALA A 107 2.36 5.30 6.74
C ALA A 107 2.95 4.65 5.48
N MET A 108 3.35 5.49 4.52
CA MET A 108 4.05 5.08 3.30
C MET A 108 5.44 5.71 3.26
N GLU A 109 6.44 4.89 2.97
CA GLU A 109 7.75 5.28 2.49
C GLU A 109 7.86 4.90 1.01
N PHE A 110 8.14 5.88 0.18
CA PHE A 110 8.29 5.70 -1.26
C PHE A 110 9.67 6.14 -1.72
N LYS A 111 10.32 5.31 -2.53
CA LYS A 111 11.56 5.66 -3.25
C LYS A 111 11.38 5.39 -4.73
N GLY A 112 11.57 6.42 -5.55
CA GLY A 112 11.35 6.32 -6.98
C GLY A 112 11.67 7.59 -7.74
N LYS A 113 11.19 7.67 -8.99
CA LYS A 113 11.48 8.76 -9.92
C LYS A 113 10.22 9.55 -10.24
N ILE A 114 10.30 10.88 -10.19
CA ILE A 114 9.22 11.76 -10.58
C ILE A 114 8.96 11.65 -12.10
N GLY A 115 7.70 11.59 -12.47
CA GLY A 115 7.28 11.54 -13.86
C GLY A 115 7.53 12.87 -14.61
N ASN A 116 7.50 12.81 -15.93
CA ASN A 116 7.85 13.92 -16.81
C ASN A 116 6.93 15.16 -16.70
N LYS A 117 5.70 15.01 -16.16
CA LYS A 117 4.80 16.14 -15.91
C LYS A 117 5.28 17.07 -14.79
N GLY A 118 6.18 16.57 -13.93
CA GLY A 118 6.69 17.32 -12.79
C GLY A 118 5.62 17.58 -11.71
N ILE A 119 5.77 18.74 -11.05
CA ILE A 119 4.92 19.17 -9.95
C ILE A 119 3.92 20.21 -10.46
N GLU A 120 2.64 19.94 -10.25
CA GLU A 120 1.54 20.81 -10.62
C GLU A 120 0.93 21.45 -9.37
N THR A 121 0.64 22.76 -9.43
CA THR A 121 -0.13 23.44 -8.38
C THR A 121 -1.61 23.37 -8.73
N MET A 122 -2.41 22.93 -7.78
CA MET A 122 -3.86 22.82 -7.90
C MET A 122 -4.57 23.61 -6.80
N THR A 123 -5.81 23.99 -7.06
CA THR A 123 -6.66 24.68 -6.09
C THR A 123 -7.86 23.80 -5.76
N SER A 124 -8.12 23.61 -4.48
CA SER A 124 -9.29 22.87 -4.01
C SER A 124 -10.57 23.66 -4.24
N LYS A 125 -11.73 23.01 -4.16
CA LYS A 125 -13.06 23.67 -4.20
C LYS A 125 -13.24 24.74 -3.12
N LYS A 126 -12.46 24.66 -2.02
CA LYS A 126 -12.46 25.65 -0.93
C LYS A 126 -11.42 26.75 -1.11
N GLY A 127 -10.78 26.87 -2.29
CA GLY A 127 -9.77 27.89 -2.56
C GLY A 127 -8.37 27.61 -2.00
N THR A 128 -8.15 26.46 -1.36
CA THR A 128 -6.84 26.13 -0.80
C THR A 128 -5.92 25.57 -1.89
N SER A 129 -4.75 26.15 -2.04
CA SER A 129 -3.71 25.69 -2.96
C SER A 129 -2.98 24.47 -2.38
N PHE A 130 -2.63 23.51 -3.24
CA PHE A 130 -1.82 22.34 -2.91
C PHE A 130 -1.04 21.90 -4.16
N LYS A 131 0.05 21.18 -3.95
CA LYS A 131 0.86 20.65 -5.06
C LYS A 131 0.54 19.16 -5.26
N VAL A 132 0.62 18.70 -6.51
CA VAL A 132 0.50 17.28 -6.86
C VAL A 132 1.61 16.88 -7.81
N PHE A 133 2.08 15.65 -7.67
CA PHE A 133 2.95 15.03 -8.65
C PHE A 133 2.71 13.53 -8.67
N SER A 134 3.20 12.86 -9.69
CA SER A 134 3.21 11.40 -9.78
C SER A 134 4.65 10.93 -9.93
N ALA A 135 4.99 9.89 -9.19
CA ALA A 135 6.28 9.23 -9.31
C ALA A 135 6.08 7.72 -9.41
N PHE A 136 7.06 7.02 -9.95
CA PHE A 136 7.03 5.58 -10.09
C PHE A 136 8.21 4.93 -9.39
N SER A 137 7.94 3.80 -8.78
CA SER A 137 8.94 2.83 -8.32
C SER A 137 9.07 1.74 -9.38
N SER A 138 10.28 1.23 -9.58
CA SER A 138 10.54 0.12 -10.49
C SER A 138 11.04 -1.10 -9.72
N ASP A 139 10.39 -2.23 -9.94
CA ASP A 139 10.80 -3.52 -9.39
C ASP A 139 11.19 -4.46 -10.53
N LYS A 140 12.13 -5.39 -10.26
CA LYS A 140 12.45 -6.46 -11.22
C LYS A 140 11.28 -7.45 -11.26
N ASP A 141 10.88 -7.81 -12.47
CA ASP A 141 9.88 -8.83 -12.75
C ASP A 141 10.43 -9.78 -13.83
N GLY A 142 11.18 -10.80 -13.38
CA GLY A 142 11.98 -11.63 -14.26
C GLY A 142 13.07 -10.83 -15.00
N GLU A 143 13.07 -10.84 -16.34
CA GLU A 143 13.97 -10.05 -17.19
C GLU A 143 13.43 -8.63 -17.45
N SER A 144 12.17 -8.35 -17.11
CA SER A 144 11.51 -7.06 -17.31
C SER A 144 11.51 -6.21 -16.05
N ARG A 145 11.02 -4.98 -16.16
CA ARG A 145 10.75 -4.09 -15.03
C ARG A 145 9.28 -3.71 -14.98
N ALA A 146 8.67 -3.90 -13.84
CA ALA A 146 7.35 -3.38 -13.55
C ALA A 146 7.45 -2.00 -12.91
N PHE A 147 6.57 -1.08 -13.34
CA PHE A 147 6.52 0.29 -12.82
C PHE A 147 5.23 0.49 -12.06
N THR A 148 5.35 0.80 -10.77
CA THR A 148 4.20 1.11 -9.91
C THR A 148 4.14 2.61 -9.69
N TRP A 149 3.05 3.23 -10.18
CA TRP A 149 2.81 4.66 -10.07
C TRP A 149 2.08 5.00 -8.77
N VAL A 150 2.54 6.07 -8.12
CA VAL A 150 1.91 6.66 -6.94
C VAL A 150 1.66 8.14 -7.20
N LYS A 151 0.46 8.61 -6.82
CA LYS A 151 0.09 10.02 -6.87
C LYS A 151 0.30 10.66 -5.50
N PHE A 152 1.09 11.71 -5.45
CA PHE A 152 1.41 12.44 -4.23
C PHE A 152 0.62 13.74 -4.15
N ILE A 153 0.04 14.00 -2.96
CA ILE A 153 -0.67 15.25 -2.64
C ILE A 153 0.12 15.93 -1.52
N VAL A 154 0.63 17.11 -1.81
CA VAL A 154 1.49 17.88 -0.93
C VAL A 154 0.75 19.11 -0.47
N GLY A 155 0.60 19.27 0.84
CA GLY A 155 -0.06 20.43 1.45
C GLY A 155 0.71 21.73 1.20
N LYS A 156 0.01 22.87 1.33
CA LYS A 156 0.56 24.22 1.06
C LYS A 156 1.80 24.55 1.91
N THR A 157 1.89 24.01 3.12
CA THR A 157 2.93 24.33 4.10
C THR A 157 4.25 23.60 3.85
N LEU A 158 4.23 22.55 3.01
CA LEU A 158 5.44 21.78 2.70
C LEU A 158 6.13 22.38 1.48
N ASP A 159 7.32 22.91 1.69
CA ASP A 159 8.18 23.33 0.58
C ASP A 159 8.88 22.13 -0.03
N ILE A 160 8.86 22.03 -1.37
CA ILE A 160 9.48 20.97 -2.14
C ILE A 160 10.34 21.56 -3.24
N THR A 161 11.58 21.09 -3.31
CA THR A 161 12.63 21.59 -4.21
C THR A 161 13.01 20.60 -5.31
N VAL A 162 12.22 19.54 -5.49
CA VAL A 162 12.47 18.47 -6.45
C VAL A 162 11.78 18.76 -7.79
N ASN A 163 12.33 18.23 -8.89
CA ASN A 163 11.86 18.48 -10.26
C ASN A 163 11.47 17.18 -10.99
N ALA A 164 10.86 17.34 -12.17
CA ALA A 164 10.57 16.23 -13.07
C ALA A 164 11.82 15.42 -13.38
N GLY A 165 11.71 14.10 -13.37
CA GLY A 165 12.80 13.18 -13.67
C GLY A 165 13.81 12.95 -12.55
N GLU A 166 13.71 13.63 -11.42
CA GLU A 166 14.58 13.41 -10.26
C GLU A 166 14.15 12.20 -9.43
N TYR A 167 15.11 11.60 -8.73
CA TYR A 167 14.85 10.55 -7.76
C TYR A 167 14.52 11.15 -6.41
N VAL A 168 13.45 10.62 -5.79
CA VAL A 168 12.91 11.15 -4.54
C VAL A 168 12.63 10.06 -3.53
N GLU A 169 12.76 10.44 -2.27
CA GLU A 169 12.22 9.75 -1.12
C GLU A 169 11.04 10.57 -0.58
N VAL A 170 9.89 9.92 -0.42
CA VAL A 170 8.66 10.55 0.05
C VAL A 170 8.09 9.76 1.21
N HIS A 171 7.70 10.47 2.27
CA HIS A 171 6.96 9.91 3.39
C HIS A 171 5.58 10.55 3.48
N GLY A 172 4.61 9.81 3.98
CA GLY A 172 3.25 10.30 4.18
C GLY A 172 2.26 9.19 4.50
N ASP A 173 0.97 9.55 4.46
CA ASP A 173 -0.10 8.60 4.70
C ASP A 173 -0.53 7.95 3.38
N MET A 174 -0.56 6.62 3.37
CA MET A 174 -1.04 5.85 2.23
C MET A 174 -2.52 6.13 1.97
N GLN A 175 -2.88 6.26 0.72
CA GLN A 175 -4.26 6.39 0.26
C GLN A 175 -4.52 5.46 -0.91
N LEU A 176 -5.70 4.85 -0.93
CA LEU A 176 -6.17 4.07 -2.06
C LEU A 176 -7.43 4.73 -2.62
N HIS A 177 -7.52 4.80 -3.93
CA HIS A 177 -8.65 5.39 -4.63
C HIS A 177 -9.09 4.49 -5.78
N VAL A 178 -10.39 4.42 -6.03
CA VAL A 178 -10.91 3.81 -7.26
C VAL A 178 -11.25 4.94 -8.24
N TYR A 179 -10.69 4.85 -9.44
CA TYR A 179 -10.98 5.75 -10.54
C TYR A 179 -11.14 4.98 -11.85
N LYS A 180 -12.27 5.14 -12.52
CA LYS A 180 -12.60 4.39 -13.75
C LYS A 180 -12.38 2.87 -13.57
N ASN A 181 -12.88 2.34 -12.48
CA ASN A 181 -12.77 0.93 -12.07
C ASN A 181 -11.32 0.41 -11.90
N LYS A 182 -10.33 1.31 -11.81
CA LYS A 182 -8.93 0.96 -11.53
C LYS A 182 -8.53 1.45 -10.15
N LEU A 183 -7.86 0.59 -9.40
CA LEU A 183 -7.27 0.96 -8.12
C LEU A 183 -6.04 1.84 -8.37
N GLN A 184 -5.97 2.98 -7.70
CA GLN A 184 -4.86 3.90 -7.74
C GLN A 184 -4.25 4.06 -6.35
N ILE A 185 -2.92 4.07 -6.31
CA ILE A 185 -2.17 4.30 -5.08
C ILE A 185 -1.88 5.79 -4.99
N GLY A 186 -2.17 6.37 -3.84
CA GLY A 186 -1.86 7.75 -3.49
C GLY A 186 -1.09 7.84 -2.17
N CYS A 187 -0.56 9.03 -1.92
CA CYS A 187 0.07 9.37 -0.66
C CYS A 187 -0.22 10.83 -0.31
N ARG A 188 -0.72 11.07 0.90
CA ARG A 188 -0.78 12.39 1.50
C ARG A 188 0.57 12.69 2.12
N THR A 189 1.35 13.51 1.45
CA THR A 189 2.77 13.69 1.71
C THR A 189 3.02 14.51 2.96
N SER A 190 3.89 14.01 3.83
CA SER A 190 4.44 14.72 4.99
C SER A 190 5.85 15.24 4.76
N SER A 191 6.67 14.56 3.93
CA SER A 191 8.00 15.03 3.54
C SER A 191 8.38 14.54 2.15
N VAL A 192 9.22 15.32 1.45
CA VAL A 192 9.84 14.99 0.16
C VAL A 192 11.29 15.42 0.21
N SER A 193 12.18 14.55 -0.17
CA SER A 193 13.62 14.82 -0.29
C SER A 193 14.20 14.16 -1.55
N HIS A 194 15.37 14.64 -1.97
CA HIS A 194 16.16 13.95 -2.98
C HIS A 194 16.59 12.58 -2.46
N TRP A 195 16.47 11.57 -3.31
CA TRP A 195 17.03 10.25 -3.04
C TRP A 195 18.33 10.07 -3.78
N ASP A 196 19.43 10.03 -3.05
CA ASP A 196 20.74 9.76 -3.61
C ASP A 196 20.94 8.25 -3.85
N LEU A 197 21.01 7.85 -5.12
CA LEU A 197 21.22 6.46 -5.52
C LEU A 197 22.59 5.92 -5.13
N LYS A 198 23.60 6.80 -4.98
CA LYS A 198 24.98 6.39 -4.66
C LYS A 198 25.20 6.07 -3.19
N ALA A 199 24.33 6.55 -2.31
CA ALA A 199 24.44 6.30 -0.87
C ALA A 199 23.95 4.89 -0.45
N ASN A 200 23.40 4.09 -1.37
CA ASN A 200 22.80 2.78 -1.09
C ASN A 200 23.40 1.62 -1.92
N THR A 201 24.59 1.79 -2.46
CA THR A 201 25.43 0.73 -3.06
C THR A 201 26.61 0.40 -2.09
#